data_47cf083536b2ccaa3ffdc507a5cd92f6
#
_entry.id   47cf083536b2ccaa3ffdc507a5cd92f6
#
_cell.length_a   1.000
_cell.length_b   1.000
_cell.length_c   1.000
_cell.angle_alpha   90.00
_cell.angle_beta   90.00
_cell.angle_gamma   90.00
#
_symmetry.space_group_name_H-M   'P 1'
#
loop_
_entity.id
_entity.type
_entity.pdbx_description
1 polymer ?
#
loop_
_entity_poly.entity_id
_entity_poly.type
_entity_poly.pdbx_seq_one_letter_code
_entity_poly.pdbx_strand_id
1 'polypeptide(L)'
;MTTFNDLIFNKLPDGMGIQCRITFPNGYGASIVKGPYTYGGRDGLFELAVLGSDGQIAYDTPITDDVVGYLTEEGITALLAEIELL
;
A
#
# COMPACT_ATOMS: atom_id res chain seq x y z
N MET A 1 5.21 13.14 8.34
CA MET A 1 4.57 12.60 7.12
C MET A 1 5.34 11.38 6.65
N THR A 2 4.65 10.30 6.36
CA THR A 2 5.28 9.05 5.90
C THR A 2 5.50 9.10 4.40
N THR A 3 6.71 8.77 3.96
CA THR A 3 7.07 8.69 2.54
C THR A 3 7.48 7.26 2.19
N PHE A 4 7.65 7.00 0.91
CA PHE A 4 8.10 5.68 0.46
C PHE A 4 9.42 5.27 1.15
N ASN A 5 10.33 6.22 1.36
CA ASN A 5 11.64 5.91 1.96
C ASN A 5 11.55 5.47 3.42
N ASP A 6 10.42 5.72 4.09
CA ASP A 6 10.19 5.29 5.47
C ASP A 6 9.70 3.85 5.56
N LEU A 7 9.35 3.23 4.42
CA LEU A 7 8.74 1.90 4.40
C LEU A 7 9.81 0.81 4.49
N ILE A 8 9.49 -0.24 5.24
CA ILE A 8 10.33 -1.43 5.34
C ILE A 8 9.56 -2.58 4.70
N PHE A 9 10.13 -3.15 3.64
CA PHE A 9 9.52 -4.26 2.94
C PHE A 9 10.12 -5.58 3.38
N ASN A 10 9.27 -6.59 3.50
CA ASN A 10 9.66 -7.96 3.82
C ASN A 10 9.20 -8.88 2.70
N LYS A 11 9.92 -9.99 2.52
CA LYS A 11 9.52 -10.99 1.53
C LYS A 11 8.21 -11.64 1.96
N LEU A 12 7.34 -11.86 0.98
CA LEU A 12 6.13 -12.64 1.22
C LEU A 12 6.52 -14.10 1.52
N PRO A 13 5.72 -14.81 2.36
CA PRO A 13 6.05 -16.17 2.79
C PRO A 13 6.22 -17.17 1.65
N ASP A 14 5.53 -16.95 0.53
CA ASP A 14 5.61 -17.84 -0.64
C ASP A 14 6.78 -17.47 -1.58
N GLY A 15 7.57 -16.45 -1.24
CA GLY A 15 8.65 -15.95 -2.08
C GLY A 15 8.19 -15.20 -3.33
N MET A 16 6.91 -14.87 -3.42
CA MET A 16 6.30 -14.28 -4.63
C MET A 16 6.19 -12.75 -4.52
N GLY A 17 7.18 -12.12 -3.93
CA GLY A 17 7.24 -10.67 -3.88
C GLY A 17 7.58 -10.13 -2.50
N ILE A 18 7.36 -8.82 -2.35
CA ILE A 18 7.63 -8.09 -1.12
C ILE A 18 6.38 -7.35 -0.67
N GLN A 19 6.26 -7.10 0.63
CA GLN A 19 5.12 -6.41 1.22
C GLN A 19 5.56 -5.50 2.36
N CYS A 20 4.89 -4.36 2.48
CA CYS A 20 4.97 -3.48 3.65
C CYS A 20 3.55 -3.21 4.14
N ARG A 21 3.31 -3.38 5.44
CA ARG A 21 2.04 -3.01 6.08
C ARG A 21 2.35 -1.98 7.15
N ILE A 22 1.64 -0.87 7.10
CA ILE A 22 1.80 0.20 8.09
C ILE A 22 0.44 0.65 8.59
N THR A 23 0.42 1.21 9.80
CA THR A 23 -0.79 1.75 10.43
C THR A 23 -0.51 3.18 10.85
N PHE A 24 -1.48 4.06 10.63
CA PHE A 24 -1.38 5.48 11.01
C PHE A 24 -2.15 5.77 12.28
N PRO A 25 -1.83 6.89 12.98
CA PRO A 25 -2.56 7.26 14.21
C PRO A 25 -4.06 7.45 14.04
N ASN A 26 -4.54 7.73 12.82
CA ASN A 26 -5.97 7.89 12.55
C ASN A 26 -6.72 6.54 12.46
N GLY A 27 -6.03 5.43 12.65
CA GLY A 27 -6.62 4.09 12.59
C GLY A 27 -6.58 3.45 11.22
N TYR A 28 -6.36 4.22 10.16
CA TYR A 28 -6.19 3.66 8.82
C TYR A 28 -4.76 3.21 8.62
N GLY A 29 -4.55 2.43 7.57
CA GLY A 29 -3.22 1.96 7.22
C GLY A 29 -3.12 1.65 5.75
N ALA A 30 -2.02 1.03 5.36
CA ALA A 30 -1.78 0.66 3.98
C ALA A 30 -1.05 -0.68 3.90
N SER A 31 -1.39 -1.45 2.88
CA SER A 31 -0.65 -2.63 2.47
C SER A 31 -0.08 -2.35 1.09
N ILE A 32 1.23 -2.33 0.96
CA ILE A 32 1.92 -2.06 -0.30
C ILE A 32 2.66 -3.33 -0.70
N VAL A 33 2.39 -3.82 -1.91
CA VAL A 33 2.97 -5.07 -2.40
C VAL A 33 3.55 -4.89 -3.79
N LYS A 34 4.55 -5.71 -4.10
CA LYS A 34 5.11 -5.81 -5.44
C LYS A 34 5.54 -7.25 -5.67
N GLY A 35 5.01 -7.87 -6.72
CA GLY A 35 5.35 -9.25 -7.07
C GLY A 35 4.79 -9.61 -8.44
N PRO A 36 5.03 -10.85 -8.92
CA PRO A 36 4.63 -11.24 -10.28
C PRO A 36 3.11 -11.28 -10.49
N TYR A 37 2.34 -11.32 -9.42
CA TYR A 37 0.88 -11.39 -9.51
C TYR A 37 0.17 -10.11 -9.04
N THR A 38 0.93 -9.07 -8.67
CA THR A 38 0.34 -7.79 -8.29
C THR A 38 0.18 -6.88 -9.50
N TYR A 39 -0.76 -5.94 -9.44
CA TYR A 39 -0.99 -5.00 -10.53
C TYR A 39 0.22 -4.08 -10.69
N GLY A 40 0.94 -4.26 -11.79
CA GLY A 40 2.15 -3.51 -12.12
C GLY A 40 3.44 -4.14 -11.62
N GLY A 41 3.37 -5.24 -10.88
CA GLY A 41 4.56 -5.85 -10.29
C GLY A 41 5.60 -6.29 -11.31
N ARG A 42 5.17 -6.80 -12.45
CA ARG A 42 6.07 -7.22 -13.53
C ARG A 42 6.79 -6.05 -14.19
N ASP A 43 6.24 -4.84 -14.06
CA ASP A 43 6.85 -3.62 -14.56
C ASP A 43 7.66 -2.90 -13.49
N GLY A 44 7.87 -3.52 -12.33
CA GLY A 44 8.60 -2.92 -11.22
C GLY A 44 7.78 -1.88 -10.44
N LEU A 45 6.46 -1.89 -10.60
CA LEU A 45 5.56 -0.95 -9.94
C LEU A 45 4.84 -1.63 -8.78
N PHE A 46 4.22 -0.82 -7.93
CA PHE A 46 3.61 -1.27 -6.69
C PHE A 46 2.09 -1.26 -6.75
N GLU A 47 1.48 -2.06 -5.88
CA GLU A 47 0.04 -2.07 -5.65
C GLU A 47 -0.22 -1.72 -4.19
N LEU A 48 -1.19 -0.85 -3.93
CA LEU A 48 -1.53 -0.39 -2.59
C LEU A 48 -3.00 -0.65 -2.28
N ALA A 49 -3.26 -1.19 -1.11
CA ALA A 49 -4.60 -1.28 -0.53
C ALA A 49 -4.67 -0.44 0.73
N VAL A 50 -5.78 0.28 0.90
CA VAL A 50 -6.04 1.00 2.15
C VAL A 50 -6.59 0.03 3.18
N LEU A 51 -6.05 0.07 4.40
CA LEU A 51 -6.49 -0.80 5.49
C LEU A 51 -7.33 0.02 6.48
N GLY A 52 -8.40 -0.60 6.96
CA GLY A 52 -9.21 -0.04 8.05
C GLY A 52 -8.60 -0.35 9.41
N SER A 53 -9.27 0.12 10.48
CA SER A 53 -8.81 -0.09 11.85
C SER A 53 -8.82 -1.55 12.27
N ASP A 54 -9.54 -2.41 11.56
CA ASP A 54 -9.57 -3.86 11.78
C ASP A 54 -8.42 -4.59 11.08
N GLY A 55 -7.56 -3.87 10.35
CA GLY A 55 -6.47 -4.45 9.58
C GLY A 55 -6.90 -5.08 8.26
N GLN A 56 -8.17 -4.98 7.90
CA GLN A 56 -8.71 -5.50 6.64
C GLN A 56 -8.77 -4.39 5.60
N ILE A 57 -8.86 -4.78 4.31
CA ILE A 57 -8.97 -3.80 3.23
C ILE A 57 -10.24 -2.97 3.42
N ALA A 58 -10.09 -1.65 3.38
CA ALA A 58 -11.21 -0.72 3.44
C ALA A 58 -11.64 -0.36 2.02
N TYR A 59 -12.86 -0.73 1.66
CA TYR A 59 -13.39 -0.52 0.32
C TYR A 59 -14.24 0.75 0.20
N ASP A 60 -14.41 1.49 1.28
CA ASP A 60 -15.34 2.61 1.38
C ASP A 60 -14.64 3.96 1.58
N THR A 61 -13.37 4.06 1.25
CA THR A 61 -12.63 5.32 1.35
C THR A 61 -12.70 6.10 0.04
N PRO A 62 -12.54 7.44 0.07
CA PRO A 62 -12.49 8.23 -1.17
C PRO A 62 -11.23 8.00 -2.00
N ILE A 63 -10.23 7.28 -1.46
CA ILE A 63 -8.96 7.01 -2.16
C ILE A 63 -9.15 5.91 -3.20
N THR A 64 -9.79 4.82 -2.79
CA THR A 64 -10.09 3.71 -3.68
C THR A 64 -11.18 2.85 -3.07
N ASP A 65 -11.98 2.21 -3.92
CA ASP A 65 -12.97 1.21 -3.50
C ASP A 65 -12.41 -0.22 -3.61
N ASP A 66 -11.15 -0.37 -3.98
CA ASP A 66 -10.49 -1.68 -4.08
C ASP A 66 -8.99 -1.48 -3.82
N VAL A 67 -8.14 -1.63 -4.85
CA VAL A 67 -6.70 -1.42 -4.75
C VAL A 67 -6.26 -0.46 -5.86
N VAL A 68 -5.10 0.16 -5.66
CA VAL A 68 -4.48 1.01 -6.68
C VAL A 68 -3.21 0.32 -7.14
N GLY A 69 -3.13 0.02 -8.43
CA GLY A 69 -1.96 -0.63 -9.02
C GLY A 69 -1.07 0.33 -9.81
N TYR A 70 0.00 -0.22 -10.36
CA TYR A 70 0.93 0.50 -11.24
C TYR A 70 1.49 1.79 -10.62
N LEU A 71 1.80 1.73 -9.32
CA LEU A 71 2.28 2.90 -8.57
C LEU A 71 3.80 2.97 -8.59
N THR A 72 4.30 4.19 -8.86
CA THR A 72 5.71 4.53 -8.64
C THR A 72 5.94 4.81 -7.16
N GLU A 73 7.22 4.95 -6.76
CA GLU A 73 7.56 5.33 -5.38
C GLU A 73 6.92 6.68 -5.01
N GLU A 74 6.92 7.64 -5.94
CA GLU A 74 6.28 8.94 -5.73
C GLU A 74 4.77 8.80 -5.60
N GLY A 75 4.15 7.93 -6.39
CA GLY A 75 2.73 7.63 -6.29
C GLY A 75 2.36 7.04 -4.93
N ILE A 76 3.19 6.14 -4.41
CA ILE A 76 3.01 5.59 -3.06
C ILE A 76 3.05 6.72 -2.03
N THR A 77 4.06 7.58 -2.08
CA THR A 77 4.18 8.69 -1.14
C THR A 77 2.95 9.60 -1.16
N ALA A 78 2.43 9.91 -2.34
CA ALA A 78 1.24 10.74 -2.47
C ALA A 78 0.01 10.09 -1.83
N LEU A 79 -0.19 8.78 -2.05
CA LEU A 79 -1.33 8.06 -1.47
C LEU A 79 -1.20 7.92 0.04
N LEU A 80 0.01 7.70 0.58
CA LEU A 80 0.21 7.64 2.02
C LEU A 80 -0.21 8.95 2.69
N ALA A 81 0.09 10.09 2.07
CA ALA A 81 -0.33 11.39 2.57
C ALA A 81 -1.87 11.51 2.60
N GLU A 82 -2.55 11.01 1.57
CA GLU A 82 -4.02 11.02 1.53
C GLU A 82 -4.61 10.11 2.61
N ILE A 83 -4.02 8.94 2.84
CA ILE A 83 -4.50 8.01 3.88
C ILE A 83 -4.36 8.64 5.27
N GLU A 84 -3.25 9.35 5.52
CA GLU A 84 -3.03 10.03 6.79
C GLU A 84 -4.07 11.13 7.07
N LEU A 85 -4.74 11.62 6.03
CA LEU A 85 -5.77 12.66 6.14
C LEU A 85 -7.20 12.11 6.26
N LEU A 86 -7.38 10.80 6.21
CA LEU A 86 -8.72 10.18 6.34
C LEU A 86 -9.36 10.38 7.72
#